data_7159dcff178cc5c8fff3e43386892499
#
_entry.id   7159dcff178cc5c8fff3e43386892499
#
_cell.length_a   1.000
_cell.length_b   1.000
_cell.length_c   1.000
_cell.angle_alpha   90.00
_cell.angle_beta   90.00
_cell.angle_gamma   90.00
#
_symmetry.space_group_name_H-M   'P 1'
#
loop_
_entity.id
_entity.type
_entity.pdbx_description
1 polymer ?
#
loop_
_entity_poly.entity_id
_entity_poly.type
_entity_poly.pdbx_seq_one_letter_code
_entity_poly.pdbx_strand_id
1 'polypeptide(L)'
;MAASGMEDEIVSGEVREQEDDDDNVPQLSAAAMEALREFLAGQHRPEEQNEAGGGEDGVELVPEDWRLSQFWYDEHTARELVEEVVRLVSPSRSGSAAGAVACIACPTLYAYLKKTVPGVPAQLLEYEERFGQYGGDFTFYDYNRPEELPAAMKHAYRVIVADPPYLSKECLEKVAKTVSFLARPEGSFLLLLTGNCSSWQCSVE
;
A
#
# COMPACT_ATOMS: atom_id res chain seq x y z
N MET A 1 -11.02 -58.34 68.02
CA MET A 1 -12.10 -58.76 67.12
C MET A 1 -11.69 -58.40 65.73
N ALA A 2 -11.46 -59.39 64.96
CA ALA A 2 -11.27 -59.54 63.52
C ALA A 2 -11.22 -58.31 62.60
N ALA A 3 -10.08 -58.11 62.01
CA ALA A 3 -9.95 -57.37 60.78
C ALA A 3 -9.49 -58.31 59.69
N SER A 4 -10.31 -58.45 58.67
CA SER A 4 -10.09 -59.22 57.45
C SER A 4 -9.28 -58.43 56.48
N GLY A 5 -8.17 -58.98 55.98
CA GLY A 5 -7.42 -58.46 54.89
C GLY A 5 -8.11 -58.73 53.56
N MET A 6 -7.93 -57.82 52.61
CA MET A 6 -8.17 -58.05 51.20
C MET A 6 -6.97 -57.49 50.42
N GLU A 7 -6.31 -58.45 49.77
CA GLU A 7 -5.17 -58.23 48.90
C GLU A 7 -5.69 -57.63 47.58
N ASP A 8 -5.20 -56.44 47.18
CA ASP A 8 -5.49 -55.84 45.89
C ASP A 8 -4.45 -56.35 44.87
N GLU A 9 -4.97 -57.02 43.90
CA GLU A 9 -4.29 -57.57 42.74
C GLU A 9 -3.97 -56.42 41.75
N ILE A 10 -2.68 -56.15 41.60
CA ILE A 10 -2.22 -55.12 40.61
C ILE A 10 -2.26 -55.76 39.25
N VAL A 11 -3.28 -55.34 38.45
CA VAL A 11 -3.35 -55.62 37.02
C VAL A 11 -2.48 -54.62 36.29
N SER A 12 -1.37 -55.04 35.74
CA SER A 12 -0.52 -54.31 34.84
C SER A 12 -1.24 -54.14 33.49
N GLY A 13 -1.83 -52.96 33.31
CA GLY A 13 -2.34 -52.55 32.01
C GLY A 13 -1.20 -52.07 31.11
N GLU A 14 -0.91 -52.81 30.06
CA GLU A 14 -0.06 -52.35 28.97
C GLU A 14 -0.70 -51.15 28.32
N VAL A 15 -0.09 -49.96 28.49
CA VAL A 15 -0.40 -48.78 27.71
C VAL A 15 0.17 -49.01 26.31
N ARG A 16 -0.68 -49.34 25.36
CA ARG A 16 -0.35 -49.24 23.93
C ARG A 16 -0.25 -47.76 23.60
N GLU A 17 0.97 -47.30 23.40
CA GLU A 17 1.24 -46.03 22.71
C GLU A 17 0.67 -46.18 21.30
N GLN A 18 -0.43 -45.46 21.03
CA GLN A 18 -0.86 -45.17 19.67
C GLN A 18 0.12 -44.13 19.15
N GLU A 19 1.00 -44.56 18.27
CA GLU A 19 1.72 -43.64 17.37
C GLU A 19 0.66 -42.99 16.47
N ASP A 20 0.30 -41.75 16.79
CA ASP A 20 -0.48 -40.90 15.90
C ASP A 20 0.41 -40.59 14.71
N ASP A 21 0.18 -41.27 13.58
CA ASP A 21 0.70 -40.97 12.26
C ASP A 21 0.14 -39.61 11.82
N ASP A 22 0.80 -38.53 12.24
CA ASP A 22 0.53 -37.15 11.81
C ASP A 22 1.24 -36.82 10.49
N ASP A 23 1.31 -37.81 9.57
CA ASP A 23 1.90 -37.69 8.24
C ASP A 23 0.89 -37.25 7.17
N ASN A 24 -0.21 -36.63 7.54
CA ASN A 24 -1.19 -36.10 6.56
C ASN A 24 -1.03 -34.59 6.31
N VAL A 25 0.20 -34.12 6.22
CA VAL A 25 0.45 -32.78 5.65
C VAL A 25 0.18 -32.86 4.14
N PRO A 26 -0.76 -32.11 3.59
CA PRO A 26 -1.04 -32.11 2.16
C PRO A 26 0.22 -31.76 1.37
N GLN A 27 0.84 -32.75 0.74
CA GLN A 27 1.99 -32.50 -0.13
C GLN A 27 1.52 -32.23 -1.54
N LEU A 28 2.09 -31.19 -2.14
CA LEU A 28 1.84 -30.91 -3.55
C LEU A 28 2.32 -32.09 -4.40
N SER A 29 1.54 -32.46 -5.40
CA SER A 29 1.96 -33.48 -6.37
C SER A 29 3.25 -33.06 -7.08
N ALA A 30 4.03 -34.04 -7.55
CA ALA A 30 5.26 -33.75 -8.28
C ALA A 30 5.02 -32.81 -9.47
N ALA A 31 3.89 -32.98 -10.18
CA ALA A 31 3.52 -32.10 -11.27
C ALA A 31 3.19 -30.66 -10.81
N ALA A 32 2.54 -30.52 -9.64
CA ALA A 32 2.26 -29.21 -9.07
C ALA A 32 3.53 -28.50 -8.57
N MET A 33 4.48 -29.26 -8.02
CA MET A 33 5.79 -28.72 -7.62
C MET A 33 6.64 -28.29 -8.83
N GLU A 34 6.58 -29.05 -9.92
CA GLU A 34 7.27 -28.69 -11.17
C GLU A 34 6.67 -27.41 -11.76
N ALA A 35 5.34 -27.33 -11.86
CA ALA A 35 4.64 -26.12 -12.33
C ALA A 35 4.94 -24.89 -11.47
N LEU A 36 4.98 -25.07 -10.14
CA LEU A 36 5.34 -23.99 -9.22
C LEU A 36 6.79 -23.55 -9.40
N ARG A 37 7.71 -24.51 -9.62
CA ARG A 37 9.13 -24.21 -9.87
C ARG A 37 9.31 -23.48 -11.20
N GLU A 38 8.60 -23.90 -12.26
CA GLU A 38 8.62 -23.24 -13.56
C GLU A 38 8.03 -21.83 -13.49
N PHE A 39 6.93 -21.66 -12.76
CA PHE A 39 6.33 -20.34 -12.47
C PHE A 39 7.29 -19.42 -11.72
N LEU A 40 7.94 -19.91 -10.66
CA LEU A 40 8.91 -19.13 -9.90
C LEU A 40 10.17 -18.81 -10.71
N ALA A 41 10.63 -19.75 -11.56
CA ALA A 41 11.75 -19.50 -12.47
C ALA A 41 11.41 -18.48 -13.56
N GLY A 42 10.16 -18.46 -14.01
CA GLY A 42 9.64 -17.44 -14.95
C GLY A 42 9.60 -16.03 -14.34
N GLN A 43 9.34 -15.93 -13.04
CA GLN A 43 9.37 -14.65 -12.32
C GLN A 43 10.77 -14.11 -12.05
N HIS A 44 11.81 -14.96 -12.15
CA HIS A 44 13.22 -14.55 -12.02
C HIS A 44 13.87 -14.19 -13.36
N ARG A 45 13.11 -14.16 -14.47
CA ARG A 45 13.57 -13.43 -15.63
C ARG A 45 13.51 -11.94 -15.24
N PRO A 46 14.64 -11.23 -15.25
CA PRO A 46 14.58 -9.78 -15.32
C PRO A 46 13.80 -9.51 -16.61
N GLU A 47 12.59 -9.00 -16.48
CA GLU A 47 11.91 -8.41 -17.62
C GLU A 47 12.91 -7.42 -18.18
N GLU A 48 13.31 -7.65 -19.43
CA GLU A 48 14.10 -6.68 -20.19
C GLU A 48 13.32 -5.39 -20.05
N GLN A 49 13.87 -4.52 -19.21
CA GLN A 49 13.34 -3.22 -18.92
C GLN A 49 13.05 -2.59 -20.26
N ASN A 50 11.79 -2.33 -20.55
CA ASN A 50 11.44 -1.33 -21.52
C ASN A 50 12.19 -0.08 -21.07
N GLU A 51 13.34 0.15 -21.74
CA GLU A 51 14.08 1.39 -21.65
C GLU A 51 13.21 2.51 -22.22
N ALA A 52 12.25 2.93 -21.44
CA ALA A 52 11.54 4.17 -21.67
C ALA A 52 12.37 5.30 -21.04
N GLY A 53 13.38 5.74 -21.83
CA GLY A 53 13.94 7.06 -21.74
C GLY A 53 14.57 7.43 -20.39
N GLY A 54 15.82 7.02 -20.17
CA GLY A 54 16.72 7.66 -19.23
C GLY A 54 16.99 9.12 -19.62
N GLY A 55 16.24 10.04 -19.02
CA GLY A 55 16.61 11.45 -18.93
C GLY A 55 17.23 11.67 -17.55
N GLU A 56 18.35 12.36 -17.48
CA GLU A 56 19.28 12.50 -16.36
C GLU A 56 18.74 13.20 -15.09
N ASP A 57 17.42 13.41 -14.92
CA ASP A 57 16.82 14.03 -13.71
C ASP A 57 15.44 13.47 -13.33
N GLY A 58 15.08 12.28 -13.79
CA GLY A 58 13.76 11.68 -13.52
C GLY A 58 13.71 10.93 -12.20
N VAL A 59 12.69 11.18 -11.38
CA VAL A 59 12.36 10.36 -10.23
C VAL A 59 12.03 8.94 -10.71
N GLU A 60 12.86 7.97 -10.36
CA GLU A 60 12.68 6.57 -10.74
C GLU A 60 11.63 5.93 -9.84
N LEU A 61 10.67 5.22 -10.46
CA LEU A 61 9.67 4.46 -9.71
C LEU A 61 10.31 3.20 -9.14
N VAL A 62 10.08 2.96 -7.85
CA VAL A 62 10.50 1.72 -7.16
C VAL A 62 9.80 0.54 -7.83
N PRO A 63 10.50 -0.60 -8.08
CA PRO A 63 9.88 -1.79 -8.65
C PRO A 63 8.71 -2.30 -7.81
N GLU A 64 7.69 -2.86 -8.47
CA GLU A 64 6.56 -3.50 -7.80
C GLU A 64 7.01 -4.63 -6.87
N ASP A 65 6.35 -4.76 -5.73
CA ASP A 65 6.47 -5.93 -4.88
C ASP A 65 5.08 -6.58 -4.69
N TRP A 66 4.80 -7.60 -5.49
CA TRP A 66 3.54 -8.33 -5.45
C TRP A 66 3.27 -9.00 -4.10
N ARG A 67 4.32 -9.28 -3.29
CA ARG A 67 4.18 -9.82 -1.92
C ARG A 67 3.53 -8.81 -0.98
N LEU A 68 3.64 -7.53 -1.31
CA LEU A 68 3.02 -6.42 -0.60
C LEU A 68 1.70 -5.97 -1.26
N SER A 69 1.21 -6.73 -2.25
CA SER A 69 0.03 -6.35 -3.05
C SER A 69 0.16 -4.97 -3.69
N GLN A 70 1.39 -4.63 -4.10
CA GLN A 70 1.68 -3.37 -4.78
C GLN A 70 1.54 -3.56 -6.28
N PHE A 71 0.67 -2.76 -6.88
CA PHE A 71 0.45 -2.72 -8.32
C PHE A 71 0.51 -1.27 -8.75
N TRP A 72 1.33 -0.98 -9.76
CA TRP A 72 1.45 0.36 -10.28
C TRP A 72 0.38 0.62 -11.34
N TYR A 73 -0.08 1.86 -11.42
CA TYR A 73 -0.98 2.25 -12.50
C TYR A 73 -0.26 2.11 -13.83
N ASP A 74 -0.99 1.75 -14.88
CA ASP A 74 -0.49 1.86 -16.21
C ASP A 74 -0.19 3.34 -16.57
N GLU A 75 0.61 3.55 -17.60
CA GLU A 75 1.04 4.89 -18.01
C GLU A 75 -0.12 5.81 -18.36
N HIS A 76 -1.17 5.28 -18.96
CA HIS A 76 -2.34 6.06 -19.35
C HIS A 76 -3.07 6.57 -18.12
N THR A 77 -3.41 5.71 -17.19
CA THR A 77 -4.06 6.06 -15.92
C THR A 77 -3.22 7.05 -15.12
N ALA A 78 -1.90 6.82 -15.02
CA ALA A 78 -1.00 7.72 -14.31
C ALA A 78 -1.00 9.13 -14.93
N ARG A 79 -1.00 9.24 -16.26
CA ARG A 79 -1.05 10.54 -16.97
C ARG A 79 -2.36 11.27 -16.77
N GLU A 80 -3.49 10.59 -16.87
CA GLU A 80 -4.81 11.21 -16.63
C GLU A 80 -4.91 11.74 -15.19
N LEU A 81 -4.43 10.99 -14.20
CA LEU A 81 -4.38 11.46 -12.83
C LEU A 81 -3.49 12.69 -12.66
N VAL A 82 -2.32 12.71 -13.30
CA VAL A 82 -1.42 13.87 -13.26
C VAL A 82 -2.09 15.10 -13.88
N GLU A 83 -2.74 14.97 -15.03
CA GLU A 83 -3.45 16.07 -15.67
C GLU A 83 -4.53 16.66 -14.77
N GLU A 84 -5.31 15.81 -14.11
CA GLU A 84 -6.34 16.27 -13.17
C GLU A 84 -5.73 16.95 -11.95
N VAL A 85 -4.68 16.39 -11.36
CA VAL A 85 -3.96 16.99 -10.22
C VAL A 85 -3.41 18.37 -10.61
N VAL A 86 -2.79 18.51 -11.79
CA VAL A 86 -2.26 19.78 -12.29
C VAL A 86 -3.37 20.79 -12.48
N ARG A 87 -4.52 20.38 -13.01
CA ARG A 87 -5.69 21.23 -13.15
C ARG A 87 -6.18 21.78 -11.81
N LEU A 88 -6.22 20.93 -10.78
CA LEU A 88 -6.70 21.28 -9.44
C LEU A 88 -5.68 22.13 -8.65
N VAL A 89 -4.39 21.86 -8.83
CA VAL A 89 -3.31 22.57 -8.12
C VAL A 89 -3.08 23.97 -8.70
N SER A 90 -3.44 24.18 -9.95
CA SER A 90 -3.27 25.45 -10.63
C SER A 90 -4.02 26.59 -9.91
N PRO A 91 -3.44 27.78 -9.83
CA PRO A 91 -4.10 28.91 -9.16
C PRO A 91 -5.41 29.24 -9.88
N SER A 92 -6.49 29.32 -9.12
CA SER A 92 -7.74 29.92 -9.61
C SER A 92 -7.46 31.35 -10.05
N ARG A 93 -8.25 31.89 -10.99
CA ARG A 93 -8.13 33.25 -11.54
C ARG A 93 -8.02 34.41 -10.51
N SER A 94 -8.18 34.09 -9.21
CA SER A 94 -8.11 35.05 -8.10
C SER A 94 -6.72 35.25 -7.46
N GLY A 95 -5.62 34.80 -8.12
CA GLY A 95 -4.25 35.13 -7.65
C GLY A 95 -3.77 34.30 -6.46
N SER A 96 -4.41 33.21 -6.13
CA SER A 96 -3.92 32.26 -5.11
C SER A 96 -2.65 31.58 -5.60
N ALA A 97 -1.64 31.45 -4.73
CA ALA A 97 -0.42 30.71 -5.04
C ALA A 97 -0.74 29.23 -5.41
N ALA A 98 0.09 28.66 -6.30
CA ALA A 98 0.02 27.24 -6.61
C ALA A 98 0.03 26.42 -5.32
N GLY A 99 -0.77 25.37 -5.25
CA GLY A 99 -0.87 24.54 -4.06
C GLY A 99 0.13 23.39 -4.07
N ALA A 100 0.40 22.81 -2.90
CA ALA A 100 1.12 21.56 -2.79
C ALA A 100 0.16 20.37 -2.89
N VAL A 101 0.71 19.22 -3.31
CA VAL A 101 0.01 17.93 -3.45
C VAL A 101 0.49 16.97 -2.36
N ALA A 102 -0.44 16.26 -1.72
CA ALA A 102 -0.13 15.11 -0.88
C ALA A 102 -0.60 13.83 -1.59
N CYS A 103 0.31 12.91 -1.80
CA CYS A 103 0.07 11.59 -2.38
C CYS A 103 0.07 10.55 -1.24
N ILE A 104 -1.09 10.06 -0.83
CA ILE A 104 -1.24 9.07 0.23
C ILE A 104 -1.34 7.69 -0.41
N ALA A 105 -0.34 6.83 -0.17
CA ALA A 105 -0.24 5.46 -0.67
C ALA A 105 -0.36 5.35 -2.22
N CYS A 106 0.08 6.37 -2.95
CA CYS A 106 0.05 6.38 -4.42
C CYS A 106 1.40 6.78 -5.03
N PRO A 107 2.44 5.93 -4.86
CA PRO A 107 3.79 6.22 -5.32
C PRO A 107 3.91 6.36 -6.84
N THR A 108 3.11 5.64 -7.61
CA THR A 108 3.07 5.77 -9.08
C THR A 108 2.71 7.19 -9.48
N LEU A 109 1.61 7.73 -8.93
CA LEU A 109 1.20 9.09 -9.21
C LEU A 109 2.28 10.10 -8.82
N TYR A 110 2.88 9.93 -7.64
CA TYR A 110 3.96 10.80 -7.18
C TYR A 110 5.13 10.82 -8.18
N ALA A 111 5.60 9.64 -8.61
CA ALA A 111 6.73 9.54 -9.54
C ALA A 111 6.40 10.18 -10.91
N TYR A 112 5.20 9.90 -11.46
CA TYR A 112 4.76 10.51 -12.72
C TYR A 112 4.59 12.04 -12.60
N LEU A 113 4.06 12.54 -11.49
CA LEU A 113 3.91 13.98 -11.24
C LEU A 113 5.29 14.66 -11.21
N LYS A 114 6.26 14.10 -10.50
CA LYS A 114 7.62 14.66 -10.42
C LYS A 114 8.35 14.59 -11.75
N LYS A 115 8.13 13.52 -12.53
CA LYS A 115 8.70 13.37 -13.87
C LYS A 115 8.09 14.35 -14.88
N THR A 116 6.77 14.56 -14.81
CA THR A 116 6.04 15.32 -15.84
C THR A 116 5.99 16.81 -15.50
N VAL A 117 5.80 17.15 -14.23
CA VAL A 117 5.64 18.55 -13.76
C VAL A 117 6.46 18.77 -12.48
N PRO A 118 7.80 18.74 -12.55
CA PRO A 118 8.69 18.82 -11.39
C PRO A 118 8.53 20.11 -10.57
N GLY A 119 7.98 21.14 -11.15
CA GLY A 119 7.69 22.42 -10.47
C GLY A 119 6.51 22.38 -9.50
N VAL A 120 5.71 21.30 -9.49
CA VAL A 120 4.61 21.13 -8.53
C VAL A 120 5.16 20.53 -7.24
N PRO A 121 5.04 21.23 -6.08
CA PRO A 121 5.43 20.67 -4.80
C PRO A 121 4.55 19.48 -4.47
N ALA A 122 5.14 18.30 -4.28
CA ALA A 122 4.43 17.08 -3.96
C ALA A 122 5.14 16.33 -2.84
N GLN A 123 4.36 15.72 -1.95
CA GLN A 123 4.82 14.89 -0.83
C GLN A 123 4.20 13.51 -0.96
N LEU A 124 5.02 12.48 -0.87
CA LEU A 124 4.58 11.09 -0.78
C LEU A 124 4.45 10.67 0.69
N LEU A 125 3.29 10.20 1.07
CA LEU A 125 3.01 9.58 2.37
C LEU A 125 2.82 8.08 2.13
N GLU A 126 3.78 7.28 2.56
CA GLU A 126 3.78 5.83 2.28
C GLU A 126 4.32 5.05 3.48
N TYR A 127 3.80 3.84 3.68
CA TYR A 127 4.18 2.96 4.77
C TYR A 127 5.54 2.30 4.53
N GLU A 128 5.89 2.06 3.29
CA GLU A 128 7.08 1.33 2.94
C GLU A 128 8.33 2.22 2.88
N GLU A 129 9.30 1.90 3.71
CA GLU A 129 10.52 2.71 3.89
C GLU A 129 11.43 2.79 2.66
N ARG A 130 11.33 1.83 1.70
CA ARG A 130 12.14 1.91 0.46
C ARG A 130 11.85 3.18 -0.36
N PHE A 131 10.67 3.80 -0.19
CA PHE A 131 10.38 5.10 -0.80
C PHE A 131 11.14 6.26 -0.15
N GLY A 132 11.89 6.02 0.94
CA GLY A 132 12.82 6.98 1.52
C GLY A 132 13.90 7.47 0.55
N GLN A 133 14.10 6.79 -0.58
CA GLN A 133 14.96 7.29 -1.67
C GLN A 133 14.51 8.64 -2.23
N TYR A 134 13.26 9.03 -2.06
CA TYR A 134 12.73 10.33 -2.48
C TYR A 134 13.08 11.47 -1.50
N GLY A 135 13.83 11.16 -0.46
CA GLY A 135 14.40 12.17 0.46
C GLY A 135 13.36 13.02 1.15
N GLY A 136 13.46 14.34 1.03
CA GLY A 136 12.56 15.28 1.69
C GLY A 136 11.11 15.25 1.21
N ASP A 137 10.86 14.67 0.05
CA ASP A 137 9.52 14.51 -0.51
C ASP A 137 8.81 13.24 -0.01
N PHE A 138 9.49 12.42 0.81
CA PHE A 138 8.91 11.24 1.44
C PHE A 138 8.59 11.49 2.92
N THR A 139 7.43 10.99 3.35
CA THR A 139 7.05 10.92 4.77
C THR A 139 6.55 9.52 5.06
N PHE A 140 7.18 8.84 6.02
CA PHE A 140 6.66 7.58 6.51
C PHE A 140 5.25 7.78 7.06
N TYR A 141 4.31 6.94 6.64
CA TYR A 141 2.91 7.06 6.99
C TYR A 141 2.27 5.71 7.30
N ASP A 142 1.82 5.55 8.54
CA ASP A 142 0.93 4.46 8.95
C ASP A 142 -0.49 5.01 9.09
N TYR A 143 -1.44 4.54 8.27
CA TYR A 143 -2.83 4.99 8.37
C TYR A 143 -3.47 4.69 9.73
N ASN A 144 -2.90 3.74 10.50
CA ASN A 144 -3.33 3.47 11.88
C ASN A 144 -2.92 4.56 12.88
N ARG A 145 -1.97 5.42 12.50
CA ARG A 145 -1.39 6.46 13.35
C ARG A 145 -1.40 7.82 12.67
N PRO A 146 -2.58 8.34 12.28
CA PRO A 146 -2.66 9.61 11.55
C PRO A 146 -2.15 10.80 12.36
N GLU A 147 -2.08 10.68 13.70
CA GLU A 147 -1.57 11.70 14.60
C GLU A 147 -0.03 11.83 14.62
N GLU A 148 0.70 10.86 14.07
CA GLU A 148 2.18 10.89 14.04
C GLU A 148 2.74 11.74 12.90
N LEU A 149 1.89 12.33 12.07
CA LEU A 149 2.32 13.20 10.98
C LEU A 149 2.98 14.49 11.49
N PRO A 150 4.04 14.95 10.80
CA PRO A 150 4.71 16.21 11.15
C PRO A 150 3.74 17.40 11.21
N ALA A 151 3.83 18.19 12.27
CA ALA A 151 2.95 19.36 12.45
C ALA A 151 3.05 20.38 11.30
N ALA A 152 4.19 20.46 10.62
CA ALA A 152 4.39 21.32 9.46
C ALA A 152 3.50 20.95 8.25
N MET A 153 2.98 19.74 8.20
CA MET A 153 2.08 19.28 7.14
C MET A 153 0.62 19.70 7.36
N LYS A 154 0.30 20.18 8.57
CA LYS A 154 -1.06 20.57 8.91
C LYS A 154 -1.56 21.70 8.01
N HIS A 155 -2.66 21.43 7.31
CA HIS A 155 -3.32 22.40 6.43
C HIS A 155 -2.40 22.96 5.32
N ALA A 156 -1.40 22.18 4.90
CA ALA A 156 -0.42 22.62 3.91
C ALA A 156 -0.84 22.34 2.45
N TYR A 157 -1.72 21.36 2.23
CA TYR A 157 -1.98 20.81 0.90
C TYR A 157 -3.29 21.32 0.31
N ARG A 158 -3.24 21.67 -0.98
CA ARG A 158 -4.41 22.03 -1.77
C ARG A 158 -5.08 20.83 -2.40
N VAL A 159 -4.28 19.87 -2.87
CA VAL A 159 -4.77 18.62 -3.46
C VAL A 159 -4.25 17.47 -2.65
N ILE A 160 -5.14 16.59 -2.23
CA ILE A 160 -4.81 15.33 -1.60
C ILE A 160 -5.29 14.22 -2.53
N VAL A 161 -4.40 13.31 -2.89
CA VAL A 161 -4.76 12.08 -3.60
C VAL A 161 -4.54 10.93 -2.65
N ALA A 162 -5.52 10.08 -2.48
CA ALA A 162 -5.44 8.94 -1.58
C ALA A 162 -5.82 7.66 -2.32
N ASP A 163 -4.94 6.67 -2.25
CA ASP A 163 -5.15 5.30 -2.70
C ASP A 163 -5.03 4.36 -1.50
N PRO A 164 -6.07 4.28 -0.65
CA PRO A 164 -5.98 3.55 0.59
C PRO A 164 -5.80 2.04 0.32
N PRO A 165 -4.96 1.34 1.12
CA PRO A 165 -4.66 -0.08 0.90
C PRO A 165 -5.91 -0.96 1.05
N TYR A 166 -6.92 -0.47 1.75
CA TYR A 166 -8.20 -1.16 1.95
C TYR A 166 -9.36 -0.17 1.85
N LEU A 167 -10.45 -0.60 1.22
CA LEU A 167 -11.70 0.17 1.16
C LEU A 167 -12.66 -0.19 2.31
N SER A 168 -12.12 -0.70 3.43
CA SER A 168 -12.92 -0.94 4.64
C SER A 168 -13.29 0.38 5.31
N LYS A 169 -14.44 0.39 6.00
CA LYS A 169 -14.89 1.56 6.76
C LYS A 169 -13.80 2.05 7.74
N GLU A 170 -13.15 1.12 8.45
CA GLU A 170 -12.10 1.46 9.41
C GLU A 170 -10.91 2.17 8.76
N CYS A 171 -10.42 1.64 7.63
CA CYS A 171 -9.30 2.27 6.91
C CYS A 171 -9.70 3.66 6.40
N LEU A 172 -10.87 3.77 5.77
CA LEU A 172 -11.36 5.04 5.24
C LEU A 172 -11.58 6.10 6.32
N GLU A 173 -12.08 5.73 7.51
CA GLU A 173 -12.21 6.66 8.64
C GLU A 173 -10.86 7.19 9.13
N LYS A 174 -9.83 6.34 9.14
CA LYS A 174 -8.46 6.73 9.51
C LYS A 174 -7.82 7.62 8.44
N VAL A 175 -7.94 7.25 7.17
CA VAL A 175 -7.48 8.07 6.04
C VAL A 175 -8.19 9.43 6.01
N ALA A 176 -9.49 9.48 6.30
CA ALA A 176 -10.24 10.73 6.38
C ALA A 176 -9.70 11.69 7.47
N LYS A 177 -9.23 11.15 8.60
CA LYS A 177 -8.55 11.97 9.63
C LYS A 177 -7.26 12.58 9.09
N THR A 178 -6.46 11.77 8.37
CA THR A 178 -5.25 12.24 7.71
C THR A 178 -5.56 13.32 6.69
N VAL A 179 -6.54 13.10 5.83
CA VAL A 179 -6.98 14.09 4.84
C VAL A 179 -7.39 15.40 5.51
N SER A 180 -8.19 15.33 6.59
CA SER A 180 -8.63 16.50 7.34
C SER A 180 -7.47 17.25 7.99
N PHE A 181 -6.42 16.54 8.40
CA PHE A 181 -5.21 17.15 8.94
C PHE A 181 -4.39 17.89 7.85
N LEU A 182 -4.26 17.27 6.66
CA LEU A 182 -3.43 17.77 5.56
C LEU A 182 -4.11 18.90 4.76
N ALA A 183 -5.41 18.81 4.57
CA ALA A 183 -6.18 19.69 3.70
C ALA A 183 -6.20 21.13 4.21
N ARG A 184 -6.01 22.09 3.31
CA ARG A 184 -6.27 23.50 3.61
C ARG A 184 -7.73 23.67 4.00
N PRO A 185 -8.06 24.56 4.94
CA PRO A 185 -9.43 24.80 5.35
C PRO A 185 -10.35 25.25 4.21
N GLU A 186 -9.78 25.91 3.20
CA GLU A 186 -10.54 26.42 2.07
C GLU A 186 -9.82 26.09 0.75
N GLY A 187 -10.61 25.75 -0.27
CA GLY A 187 -10.14 25.53 -1.62
C GLY A 187 -9.22 24.33 -1.78
N SER A 188 -9.38 23.29 -0.96
CA SER A 188 -8.72 22.00 -1.11
C SER A 188 -9.60 21.02 -1.88
N PHE A 189 -8.96 20.00 -2.44
CA PHE A 189 -9.59 18.94 -3.21
C PHE A 189 -9.07 17.57 -2.73
N LEU A 190 -9.94 16.59 -2.71
CA LEU A 190 -9.61 15.19 -2.45
C LEU A 190 -9.93 14.37 -3.70
N LEU A 191 -8.94 13.63 -4.21
CA LEU A 191 -9.13 12.53 -5.14
C LEU A 191 -8.96 11.23 -4.37
N LEU A 192 -10.03 10.46 -4.27
CA LEU A 192 -9.99 9.13 -3.65
C LEU A 192 -9.98 8.09 -4.77
N LEU A 193 -8.90 7.30 -4.84
CA LEU A 193 -8.77 6.22 -5.81
C LEU A 193 -9.42 4.98 -5.23
N THR A 194 -10.31 4.37 -6.02
CA THR A 194 -11.02 3.15 -5.63
C THR A 194 -10.92 2.18 -6.80
N GLY A 195 -10.60 0.93 -6.54
CA GLY A 195 -10.30 -0.08 -7.57
C GLY A 195 -11.41 -0.39 -8.58
N ASN A 196 -12.45 0.43 -8.68
CA ASN A 196 -13.52 0.30 -9.65
C ASN A 196 -13.46 1.46 -10.67
N CYS A 197 -12.64 1.26 -11.67
CA CYS A 197 -12.26 2.25 -12.69
C CYS A 197 -13.35 2.48 -13.77
N SER A 198 -14.64 2.36 -13.50
CA SER A 198 -15.68 2.52 -14.53
C SER A 198 -16.51 3.81 -14.47
N SER A 199 -16.31 4.68 -13.48
CA SER A 199 -16.92 6.02 -13.52
C SER A 199 -16.32 6.96 -12.47
N TRP A 200 -15.62 7.99 -12.90
CA TRP A 200 -15.14 9.08 -12.06
C TRP A 200 -16.26 10.09 -11.83
N GLN A 201 -16.80 10.13 -10.64
CA GLN A 201 -17.58 11.26 -10.16
C GLN A 201 -17.05 11.66 -8.80
N CYS A 202 -16.22 12.71 -8.76
CA CYS A 202 -15.85 13.41 -7.54
C CYS A 202 -16.79 14.59 -7.35
N SER A 203 -17.70 14.49 -6.41
CA SER A 203 -18.40 15.64 -5.83
C SER A 203 -18.04 15.69 -4.36
N VAL A 204 -17.28 16.71 -3.96
CA VAL A 204 -17.08 17.06 -2.56
C VAL A 204 -17.87 18.35 -2.33
N GLU A 205 -19.00 18.24 -1.64
CA GLU A 205 -19.69 19.37 -1.01
C GLU A 205 -19.14 19.60 0.39
#